data_e97837de93f778ed111970fb5359bcaa
#
_entry.id   e97837de93f778ed111970fb5359bcaa
#
_cell.length_a   1.000
_cell.length_b   1.000
_cell.length_c   1.000
_cell.angle_alpha   90.00
_cell.angle_beta   90.00
_cell.angle_gamma   90.00
#
_symmetry.space_group_name_H-M   'P 1'
#
loop_
_entity.id
_entity.type
_entity.pdbx_description
1 polymer ?
#
loop_
_entity_poly.entity_id
_entity_poly.type
_entity_poly.pdbx_seq_one_letter_code
_entity_poly.pdbx_strand_id
1 'polypeptide(L)'
;MKLNGGLRAVAVYEAAKALLVLVAGFGLLSLIQRDAQEFAEQLVAHLHLNPAKGYPRIFIDASANVTDAKLWILAGLALVYAAVRSVEAYGLWLGRRWAEWFAVASGAIYVPAEVYEIARGVTPTKLLLLAANVGIVAYLIFVLWRSRRIRPGLEPDAEADRRDA
;
A
#
# COMPACT_ATOMS: atom_id res chain seq x y z
N MET A 1 9.56 20.94 16.30
CA MET A 1 8.51 20.19 15.60
C MET A 1 9.11 19.39 14.45
N LYS A 2 9.68 18.18 14.73
CA LYS A 2 10.37 17.33 13.71
C LYS A 2 9.58 16.06 13.32
N LEU A 3 8.26 16.03 13.55
CA LEU A 3 7.41 14.88 13.19
C LEU A 3 7.11 14.77 11.67
N ASN A 4 7.32 15.86 10.93
CA ASN A 4 6.99 15.91 9.50
C ASN A 4 7.89 15.01 8.63
N GLY A 5 9.11 14.69 9.07
CA GLY A 5 10.03 13.84 8.31
C GLY A 5 9.55 12.39 8.20
N GLY A 6 9.08 11.81 9.30
CA GLY A 6 8.59 10.43 9.29
C GLY A 6 7.27 10.27 8.53
N LEU A 7 6.32 11.21 8.67
CA LEU A 7 5.09 11.22 7.87
C LEU A 7 5.38 11.34 6.37
N ARG A 8 6.35 12.17 5.99
CA ARG A 8 6.78 12.29 4.59
C ARG A 8 7.44 11.01 4.08
N ALA A 9 8.22 10.31 4.91
CA ALA A 9 8.81 9.03 4.54
C ALA A 9 7.71 7.99 4.27
N VAL A 10 6.68 7.91 5.13
CA VAL A 10 5.52 7.05 4.91
C VAL A 10 4.76 7.46 3.64
N ALA A 11 4.55 8.77 3.42
CA ALA A 11 3.90 9.28 2.21
C ALA A 11 4.65 8.88 0.93
N VAL A 12 5.98 8.98 0.92
CA VAL A 12 6.82 8.54 -0.21
C VAL A 12 6.69 7.03 -0.43
N TYR A 13 6.69 6.25 0.63
CA TYR A 13 6.50 4.80 0.55
C TYR A 13 5.13 4.44 -0.05
N GLU A 14 4.04 5.11 0.38
CA GLU A 14 2.70 4.91 -0.20
C GLU A 14 2.62 5.36 -1.65
N ALA A 15 3.25 6.48 -2.00
CA ALA A 15 3.33 6.94 -3.38
C ALA A 15 4.12 5.97 -4.28
N ALA A 16 5.21 5.40 -3.77
CA ALA A 16 6.00 4.40 -4.50
C ALA A 16 5.18 3.13 -4.77
N LYS A 17 4.38 2.66 -3.80
CA LYS A 17 3.45 1.53 -4.01
C LYS A 17 2.39 1.86 -5.07
N ALA A 18 1.80 3.06 -5.02
CA ALA A 18 0.85 3.51 -6.01
C ALA A 18 1.45 3.51 -7.42
N LEU A 19 2.65 4.06 -7.57
CA LEU A 19 3.35 4.10 -8.85
C LEU A 19 3.67 2.69 -9.37
N LEU A 20 4.16 1.81 -8.51
CA LEU A 20 4.46 0.42 -8.87
C LEU A 20 3.20 -0.31 -9.39
N VAL A 21 2.07 -0.13 -8.72
CA VAL A 21 0.79 -0.75 -9.14
C VAL A 21 0.27 -0.13 -10.43
N LEU A 22 0.45 1.19 -10.64
CA LEU A 22 0.12 1.83 -11.91
C LEU A 22 0.95 1.25 -13.07
N VAL A 23 2.26 1.15 -12.90
CA VAL A 23 3.15 0.57 -13.91
C VAL A 23 2.74 -0.87 -14.22
N ALA A 24 2.45 -1.68 -13.20
CA ALA A 24 1.96 -3.04 -13.39
C ALA A 24 0.60 -3.07 -14.12
N GLY A 25 -0.34 -2.18 -13.75
CA GLY A 25 -1.64 -2.05 -14.40
C GLY A 25 -1.54 -1.67 -15.87
N PHE A 26 -0.68 -0.72 -16.23
CA PHE A 26 -0.39 -0.39 -17.62
C PHE A 26 0.30 -1.56 -18.36
N GLY A 27 1.20 -2.28 -17.67
CA GLY A 27 1.79 -3.51 -18.20
C GLY A 27 0.72 -4.56 -18.54
N LEU A 28 -0.29 -4.75 -17.67
CA LEU A 28 -1.42 -5.65 -17.96
C LEU A 28 -2.21 -5.20 -19.19
N LEU A 29 -2.45 -3.90 -19.37
CA LEU A 29 -3.14 -3.39 -20.56
C LEU A 29 -2.36 -3.64 -21.85
N SER A 30 -1.03 -3.69 -21.79
CA SER A 30 -0.21 -4.00 -22.96
C SER A 30 -0.33 -5.45 -23.43
N LEU A 31 -0.91 -6.33 -22.61
CA LEU A 31 -1.17 -7.73 -22.92
C LEU A 31 -2.54 -7.94 -23.60
N ILE A 32 -3.39 -6.91 -23.68
CA ILE A 32 -4.67 -7.00 -24.36
C ILE A 32 -4.41 -7.32 -25.85
N GLN A 33 -5.11 -8.32 -26.37
CA GLN A 33 -4.95 -8.85 -27.73
C GLN A 33 -3.59 -9.52 -28.00
N ARG A 34 -2.82 -9.83 -26.95
CA ARG A 34 -1.59 -10.62 -27.04
C ARG A 34 -1.75 -11.93 -26.28
N ASP A 35 -0.93 -12.89 -26.63
CA ASP A 35 -0.85 -14.12 -25.85
C ASP A 35 -0.12 -13.85 -24.53
N ALA A 36 -0.92 -13.76 -23.45
CA ALA A 36 -0.40 -13.50 -22.10
C ALA A 36 0.52 -14.64 -21.63
N GLN A 37 0.29 -15.87 -22.10
CA GLN A 37 1.13 -17.02 -21.80
C GLN A 37 2.49 -16.87 -22.49
N GLU A 38 2.51 -16.54 -23.79
CA GLU A 38 3.75 -16.34 -24.53
C GLU A 38 4.60 -15.23 -23.91
N PHE A 39 3.97 -14.13 -23.49
CA PHE A 39 4.66 -13.06 -22.77
C PHE A 39 5.25 -13.55 -21.44
N ALA A 40 4.50 -14.34 -20.66
CA ALA A 40 4.96 -14.89 -19.39
C ALA A 40 6.16 -15.84 -19.59
N GLU A 41 6.12 -16.68 -20.61
CA GLU A 41 7.22 -17.58 -20.97
C GLU A 41 8.48 -16.80 -21.37
N GLN A 42 8.32 -15.76 -22.21
CA GLN A 42 9.42 -14.88 -22.61
C GLN A 42 10.03 -14.15 -21.42
N LEU A 43 9.20 -13.64 -20.48
CA LEU A 43 9.67 -12.95 -19.29
C LEU A 43 10.45 -13.90 -18.37
N VAL A 44 9.94 -15.11 -18.14
CA VAL A 44 10.60 -16.15 -17.33
C VAL A 44 11.94 -16.54 -17.95
N ALA A 45 11.98 -16.70 -19.28
CA ALA A 45 13.21 -16.99 -20.03
C ALA A 45 14.21 -15.84 -19.93
N HIS A 46 13.76 -14.59 -20.08
CA HIS A 46 14.63 -13.41 -19.99
C HIS A 46 15.25 -13.25 -18.60
N LEU A 47 14.51 -13.59 -17.55
CA LEU A 47 15.00 -13.60 -16.17
C LEU A 47 15.85 -14.83 -15.83
N HIS A 48 16.12 -15.72 -16.81
CA HIS A 48 16.88 -16.97 -16.63
C HIS A 48 16.29 -17.88 -15.55
N LEU A 49 14.97 -17.82 -15.32
CA LEU A 49 14.27 -18.65 -14.35
C LEU A 49 13.85 -19.97 -14.97
N ASN A 50 13.77 -21.02 -14.16
CA ASN A 50 13.33 -22.34 -14.64
C ASN A 50 11.80 -22.38 -14.78
N PRO A 51 11.23 -22.47 -15.99
CA PRO A 51 9.78 -22.42 -16.22
C PRO A 51 9.03 -23.64 -15.63
N ALA A 52 9.73 -24.73 -15.39
CA ALA A 52 9.13 -25.99 -14.89
C ALA A 52 9.04 -26.05 -13.35
N LYS A 53 9.59 -25.08 -12.63
CA LYS A 53 9.70 -25.16 -11.14
C LYS A 53 9.12 -23.92 -10.44
N GLY A 54 8.41 -24.17 -9.33
CA GLY A 54 8.02 -23.15 -8.37
C GLY A 54 7.16 -22.01 -8.92
N TYR A 55 7.47 -20.80 -8.52
CA TYR A 55 6.71 -19.59 -8.88
C TYR A 55 6.66 -19.29 -10.40
N PRO A 56 7.73 -19.48 -11.21
CA PRO A 56 7.68 -19.29 -12.64
C PRO A 56 6.61 -20.15 -13.32
N ARG A 57 6.49 -21.42 -12.97
CA ARG A 57 5.45 -22.30 -13.50
C ARG A 57 4.05 -21.82 -13.14
N ILE A 58 3.81 -21.49 -11.87
CA ILE A 58 2.51 -20.97 -11.41
C ILE A 58 2.14 -19.70 -12.17
N PHE A 59 3.12 -18.82 -12.44
CA PHE A 59 2.92 -17.59 -13.18
C PHE A 59 2.52 -17.86 -14.63
N ILE A 60 3.19 -18.78 -15.33
CA ILE A 60 2.86 -19.20 -16.70
C ILE A 60 1.47 -19.85 -16.74
N ASP A 61 1.19 -20.81 -15.85
CA ASP A 61 -0.10 -21.50 -15.79
C ASP A 61 -1.25 -20.52 -15.48
N ALA A 62 -1.02 -19.53 -14.65
CA ALA A 62 -2.00 -18.48 -14.36
C ALA A 62 -2.26 -17.59 -15.58
N SER A 63 -1.22 -17.25 -16.35
CA SER A 63 -1.33 -16.40 -17.54
C SER A 63 -2.06 -17.07 -18.70
N ALA A 64 -1.97 -18.40 -18.82
CA ALA A 64 -2.71 -19.19 -19.81
C ALA A 64 -4.24 -19.07 -19.70
N ASN A 65 -4.75 -18.74 -18.51
CA ASN A 65 -6.17 -18.58 -18.20
C ASN A 65 -6.64 -17.11 -18.16
N VAL A 66 -5.79 -16.17 -18.58
CA VAL A 66 -6.12 -14.75 -18.58
C VAL A 66 -6.83 -14.41 -19.89
N THR A 67 -8.00 -13.81 -19.76
CA THR A 67 -8.78 -13.26 -20.87
C THR A 67 -8.68 -11.73 -20.87
N ASP A 68 -8.92 -11.09 -22.02
CA ASP A 68 -8.94 -9.62 -22.13
C ASP A 68 -9.88 -8.98 -21.11
N ALA A 69 -11.04 -9.60 -20.86
CA ALA A 69 -11.97 -9.12 -19.84
C ALA A 69 -11.36 -9.12 -18.43
N LYS A 70 -10.60 -10.15 -18.07
CA LYS A 70 -9.86 -10.19 -16.79
C LYS A 70 -8.76 -9.15 -16.73
N LEU A 71 -8.05 -8.91 -17.84
CA LEU A 71 -7.03 -7.86 -17.92
C LEU A 71 -7.63 -6.48 -17.68
N TRP A 72 -8.78 -6.17 -18.29
CA TRP A 72 -9.48 -4.91 -18.05
C TRP A 72 -9.93 -4.74 -16.60
N ILE A 73 -10.47 -5.81 -15.99
CA ILE A 73 -10.87 -5.78 -14.56
C ILE A 73 -9.65 -5.54 -13.68
N LEU A 74 -8.56 -6.27 -13.89
CA LEU A 74 -7.34 -6.13 -13.09
C LEU A 74 -6.71 -4.74 -13.25
N ALA A 75 -6.66 -4.22 -14.48
CA ALA A 75 -6.16 -2.86 -14.72
C ALA A 75 -7.05 -1.79 -14.07
N GLY A 76 -8.38 -1.97 -14.12
CA GLY A 76 -9.32 -1.10 -13.42
C GLY A 76 -9.14 -1.12 -11.90
N LEU A 77 -8.98 -2.30 -11.31
CA LEU A 77 -8.69 -2.46 -9.88
C LEU A 77 -7.34 -1.84 -9.50
N ALA A 78 -6.32 -2.01 -10.34
CA ALA A 78 -5.02 -1.39 -10.16
C ALA A 78 -5.11 0.14 -10.16
N LEU A 79 -5.90 0.71 -11.08
CA LEU A 79 -6.13 2.15 -11.17
C LEU A 79 -6.83 2.68 -9.90
N VAL A 80 -7.91 2.01 -9.47
CA VAL A 80 -8.65 2.38 -8.24
C VAL A 80 -7.72 2.30 -7.03
N TYR A 81 -6.98 1.21 -6.88
CA TYR A 81 -6.01 1.07 -5.81
C TYR A 81 -4.96 2.19 -5.81
N ALA A 82 -4.38 2.47 -6.98
CA ALA A 82 -3.36 3.51 -7.10
C ALA A 82 -3.93 4.91 -6.82
N ALA A 83 -5.17 5.20 -7.23
CA ALA A 83 -5.84 6.45 -6.90
C ALA A 83 -6.03 6.61 -5.38
N VAL A 84 -6.54 5.59 -4.70
CA VAL A 84 -6.72 5.58 -3.25
C VAL A 84 -5.40 5.81 -2.54
N ARG A 85 -4.33 5.09 -2.93
CA ARG A 85 -2.99 5.23 -2.35
C ARG A 85 -2.37 6.60 -2.63
N SER A 86 -2.63 7.19 -3.79
CA SER A 86 -2.14 8.54 -4.11
C SER A 86 -2.81 9.60 -3.24
N VAL A 87 -4.11 9.48 -3.02
CA VAL A 87 -4.85 10.38 -2.11
C VAL A 87 -4.36 10.23 -0.67
N GLU A 88 -4.12 9.00 -0.21
CA GLU A 88 -3.54 8.72 1.09
C GLU A 88 -2.14 9.34 1.24
N ALA A 89 -1.25 9.10 0.28
CA ALA A 89 0.09 9.66 0.26
C ALA A 89 0.08 11.19 0.29
N TYR A 90 -0.79 11.81 -0.50
CA TYR A 90 -0.97 13.26 -0.49
C TYR A 90 -1.47 13.79 0.86
N GLY A 91 -2.46 13.11 1.46
CA GLY A 91 -2.95 13.46 2.79
C GLY A 91 -1.88 13.35 3.88
N LEU A 92 -1.07 12.29 3.85
CA LEU A 92 0.06 12.09 4.76
C LEU A 92 1.15 13.17 4.54
N TRP A 93 1.44 13.52 3.29
CA TRP A 93 2.40 14.57 2.96
C TRP A 93 2.00 15.93 3.55
N LEU A 94 0.70 16.23 3.55
CA LEU A 94 0.13 17.43 4.16
C LEU A 94 -0.09 17.32 5.68
N GLY A 95 0.20 16.17 6.29
CA GLY A 95 -0.02 15.93 7.73
C GLY A 95 -1.50 15.95 8.12
N ARG A 96 -2.38 15.50 7.23
CA ARG A 96 -3.83 15.45 7.49
C ARG A 96 -4.16 14.27 8.41
N ARG A 97 -4.87 14.51 9.50
CA ARG A 97 -5.26 13.49 10.48
C ARG A 97 -6.06 12.33 9.90
N TRP A 98 -6.94 12.61 8.94
CA TRP A 98 -7.72 11.55 8.30
C TRP A 98 -6.81 10.56 7.56
N ALA A 99 -5.75 11.06 6.91
CA ALA A 99 -4.81 10.20 6.19
C ALA A 99 -3.98 9.32 7.14
N GLU A 100 -3.60 9.84 8.31
CA GLU A 100 -2.93 9.05 9.34
C GLU A 100 -3.81 7.89 9.83
N TRP A 101 -5.10 8.14 10.10
CA TRP A 101 -6.06 7.10 10.48
C TRP A 101 -6.32 6.11 9.36
N PHE A 102 -6.45 6.60 8.13
CA PHE A 102 -6.66 5.76 6.97
C PHE A 102 -5.45 4.84 6.73
N ALA A 103 -4.24 5.36 6.85
CA ALA A 103 -3.00 4.58 6.73
C ALA A 103 -2.87 3.52 7.82
N VAL A 104 -3.25 3.84 9.07
CA VAL A 104 -3.30 2.85 10.16
C VAL A 104 -4.30 1.75 9.84
N ALA A 105 -5.51 2.10 9.42
CA ALA A 105 -6.56 1.13 9.13
C ALA A 105 -6.18 0.23 7.95
N SER A 106 -5.71 0.83 6.85
CA SER A 106 -5.30 0.09 5.66
C SER A 106 -4.10 -0.82 5.94
N GLY A 107 -3.08 -0.33 6.66
CA GLY A 107 -1.93 -1.13 7.07
C GLY A 107 -2.31 -2.29 7.98
N ALA A 108 -3.21 -2.04 8.95
CA ALA A 108 -3.66 -3.07 9.87
C ALA A 108 -4.43 -4.22 9.18
N ILE A 109 -5.13 -3.94 8.08
CA ILE A 109 -5.83 -4.97 7.28
C ILE A 109 -4.85 -5.97 6.66
N TYR A 110 -3.64 -5.52 6.28
CA TYR A 110 -2.64 -6.40 5.67
C TYR A 110 -1.95 -7.32 6.68
N VAL A 111 -1.82 -6.90 7.94
CA VAL A 111 -1.10 -7.66 8.97
C VAL A 111 -1.63 -9.09 9.15
N PRO A 112 -2.95 -9.34 9.28
CA PRO A 112 -3.46 -10.70 9.39
C PRO A 112 -3.15 -11.57 8.17
N ALA A 113 -3.22 -11.00 6.96
CA ALA A 113 -2.91 -11.73 5.73
C ALA A 113 -1.41 -12.08 5.66
N GLU A 114 -0.54 -11.16 6.05
CA GLU A 114 0.91 -11.38 6.08
C GLU A 114 1.30 -12.42 7.13
N VAL A 115 0.68 -12.38 8.31
CA VAL A 115 0.88 -13.39 9.36
C VAL A 115 0.45 -14.78 8.87
N TYR A 116 -0.70 -14.87 8.20
CA TYR A 116 -1.16 -16.13 7.62
C TYR A 116 -0.20 -16.66 6.54
N GLU A 117 0.32 -15.79 5.68
CA GLU A 117 1.29 -16.15 4.65
C GLU A 117 2.64 -16.63 5.25
N ILE A 118 3.07 -16.03 6.37
CA ILE A 118 4.27 -16.47 7.10
C ILE A 118 4.05 -17.85 7.75
N ALA A 119 2.85 -18.11 8.29
CA ALA A 119 2.50 -19.41 8.86
C ALA A 119 2.54 -20.54 7.82
N ARG A 120 2.31 -20.23 6.54
CA ARG A 120 2.42 -21.19 5.42
C ARG A 120 3.85 -21.44 4.95
N GLY A 121 4.76 -20.54 5.24
CA GLY A 121 6.16 -20.65 4.86
C GLY A 121 6.92 -19.35 5.06
N VAL A 122 7.94 -19.40 5.89
CA VAL A 122 8.77 -18.24 6.23
C VAL A 122 9.74 -17.97 5.09
N THR A 123 9.72 -16.73 4.58
CA THR A 123 10.74 -16.22 3.65
C THR A 123 11.25 -14.86 4.12
N PRO A 124 12.51 -14.50 3.83
CA PRO A 124 13.04 -13.19 4.21
C PRO A 124 12.19 -12.02 3.71
N THR A 125 11.65 -12.14 2.49
CA THR A 125 10.78 -11.11 1.88
C THR A 125 9.49 -10.91 2.66
N LYS A 126 8.82 -12.02 3.09
CA LYS A 126 7.59 -11.94 3.88
C LYS A 126 7.84 -11.30 5.24
N LEU A 127 8.94 -11.66 5.89
CA LEU A 127 9.35 -11.04 7.16
C LEU A 127 9.61 -9.55 7.01
N LEU A 128 10.29 -9.14 5.94
CA LEU A 128 10.56 -7.73 5.66
C LEU A 128 9.26 -6.94 5.44
N LEU A 129 8.32 -7.49 4.67
CA LEU A 129 7.01 -6.86 4.41
C LEU A 129 6.22 -6.69 5.70
N LEU A 130 6.09 -7.74 6.51
CA LEU A 130 5.42 -7.67 7.81
C LEU A 130 6.09 -6.65 8.73
N ALA A 131 7.42 -6.66 8.83
CA ALA A 131 8.16 -5.72 9.67
C ALA A 131 7.94 -4.26 9.20
N ALA A 132 7.92 -4.01 7.89
CA ALA A 132 7.64 -2.69 7.33
C ALA A 132 6.21 -2.23 7.66
N ASN A 133 5.20 -3.08 7.43
CA ASN A 133 3.80 -2.73 7.70
C ASN A 133 3.54 -2.51 9.19
N VAL A 134 3.98 -3.43 10.07
CA VAL A 134 3.84 -3.28 11.52
C VAL A 134 4.60 -2.03 12.01
N GLY A 135 5.81 -1.79 11.50
CA GLY A 135 6.60 -0.61 11.85
C GLY A 135 5.91 0.70 11.47
N ILE A 136 5.33 0.78 10.27
CA ILE A 136 4.58 1.95 9.82
C ILE A 136 3.32 2.17 10.67
N VAL A 137 2.53 1.11 10.90
CA VAL A 137 1.33 1.18 11.73
C VAL A 137 1.66 1.64 13.16
N ALA A 138 2.66 1.03 13.78
CA ALA A 138 3.11 1.41 15.13
C ALA A 138 3.60 2.87 15.18
N TYR A 139 4.37 3.31 14.19
CA TYR A 139 4.83 4.69 14.08
C TYR A 139 3.66 5.67 13.95
N LEU A 140 2.69 5.39 13.08
CA LEU A 140 1.52 6.26 12.90
C LEU A 140 0.64 6.32 14.16
N ILE A 141 0.43 5.20 14.84
CA ILE A 141 -0.27 5.16 16.14
C ILE A 141 0.47 6.03 17.15
N PHE A 142 1.79 5.92 17.23
CA PHE A 142 2.61 6.75 18.13
C PHE A 142 2.45 8.25 17.82
N VAL A 143 2.48 8.65 16.55
CA VAL A 143 2.27 10.03 16.11
C VAL A 143 0.88 10.53 16.50
N LEU A 144 -0.17 9.74 16.27
CA LEU A 144 -1.55 10.06 16.63
C LEU A 144 -1.71 10.23 18.16
N TRP A 145 -1.12 9.34 18.95
CA TRP A 145 -1.18 9.44 20.41
C TRP A 145 -0.45 10.68 20.94
N ARG A 146 0.73 10.96 20.39
CA ARG A 146 1.49 12.15 20.77
C ARG A 146 0.75 13.45 20.42
N SER A 147 0.09 13.49 19.27
CA SER A 147 -0.71 14.66 18.85
C SER A 147 -1.92 14.90 19.75
N ARG A 148 -2.48 13.87 20.36
CA ARG A 148 -3.59 14.00 21.34
C ARG A 148 -3.13 14.58 22.68
N ARG A 149 -1.91 14.28 23.11
CA ARG A 149 -1.38 14.76 24.40
C ARG A 149 -0.97 16.24 24.39
N ILE A 150 -0.77 16.84 23.21
CA ILE A 150 -0.30 18.24 23.09
C ILE A 150 -1.46 19.24 23.03
N ARG A 151 -2.72 18.80 23.03
CA ARG A 151 -3.92 19.64 23.10
C ARG A 151 -4.87 19.32 24.27
N PRO A 152 -4.42 19.29 25.54
CA PRO A 152 -5.32 19.49 26.66
C PRO A 152 -5.25 20.97 27.07
N GLY A 153 -6.18 21.79 26.64
CA GLY A 153 -6.30 23.12 27.21
C GLY A 153 -6.37 24.31 26.25
N LEU A 154 -7.31 24.27 25.34
CA LEU A 154 -7.78 25.47 24.64
C LEU A 154 -9.30 25.44 24.53
N GLU A 155 -9.95 25.40 25.73
CA GLU A 155 -11.29 25.84 26.07
C GLU A 155 -11.47 25.57 27.55
N PRO A 156 -11.69 26.57 28.38
CA PRO A 156 -12.99 27.24 28.57
C PRO A 156 -12.96 28.75 28.89
N ASP A 157 -11.91 29.50 28.54
CA ASP A 157 -11.85 30.90 29.00
C ASP A 157 -12.64 31.91 28.14
N ALA A 158 -13.19 31.48 26.98
CA ALA A 158 -14.01 32.35 26.12
C ALA A 158 -15.47 32.48 26.55
N GLU A 159 -15.94 31.65 27.49
CA GLU A 159 -17.33 31.68 27.99
C GLU A 159 -17.47 32.55 29.24
N ALA A 160 -16.38 32.77 29.99
CA ALA A 160 -16.38 33.61 31.20
C ALA A 160 -16.47 35.11 30.86
N ASP A 161 -15.80 35.55 29.78
CA ASP A 161 -15.76 36.96 29.35
C ASP A 161 -17.11 37.48 28.76
N ARG A 162 -18.02 36.56 28.39
CA ARG A 162 -19.36 36.95 27.91
C ARG A 162 -20.43 37.09 28.98
N ARG A 163 -20.12 36.79 30.24
CA ARG A 163 -21.08 36.93 31.36
C ARG A 163 -20.90 38.21 32.18
N ASP A 164 -19.81 38.92 31.93
CA ASP A 164 -19.47 40.16 32.64
C ASP A 164 -19.57 41.41 31.74
N ALA A 165 -20.13 41.28 30.52
CA ALA A 165 -20.46 42.40 29.61
C ALA A 165 -21.99 42.45 29.36
#